data_fb52582a919248080d1a0e8929b42d68
#
_entry.id   fb52582a919248080d1a0e8929b42d68
#
_cell.length_a   1.000
_cell.length_b   1.000
_cell.length_c   1.000
_cell.angle_alpha   90.00
_cell.angle_beta   90.00
_cell.angle_gamma   90.00
#
_symmetry.space_group_name_H-M   'P 1'
#
loop_
_entity.id
_entity.type
_entity.pdbx_description
1 polymer ?
#
loop_
_entity_poly.entity_id
_entity_poly.type
_entity_poly.pdbx_seq_one_letter_code
_entity_poly.pdbx_strand_id
1 'polypeptide(L)'
;MKILKNNRAEGYIDSVVCVIAAMMVIVLALNAFSFLTLKQNMDYFAKEMIETATMYGRTSPEALSRYNELANELGFRPSITFAESEFYNSATGTVQLGDTMKLTLTYTTYVKGFGVFKIPVTLKSIHSGLSQKYWK
;
A
#
# COMPACT_ATOMS: atom_id res chain seq x y z
N MET A 1 21.85 -26.97 -55.28
CA MET A 1 21.14 -25.75 -54.87
C MET A 1 21.68 -25.32 -53.51
N LYS A 2 22.56 -24.34 -53.43
CA LYS A 2 23.05 -23.80 -52.15
C LYS A 2 21.98 -22.88 -51.60
N ILE A 3 21.27 -23.35 -50.59
CA ILE A 3 20.44 -22.46 -49.77
C ILE A 3 21.41 -21.55 -49.03
N LEU A 4 21.51 -20.32 -49.44
CA LEU A 4 22.21 -19.26 -48.70
C LEU A 4 21.49 -19.09 -47.40
N LYS A 5 22.00 -19.73 -46.37
CA LYS A 5 21.56 -19.57 -44.99
C LYS A 5 21.78 -18.10 -44.63
N ASN A 6 20.71 -17.34 -44.60
CA ASN A 6 20.76 -15.89 -44.40
C ASN A 6 20.95 -15.59 -42.88
N ASN A 7 22.19 -15.83 -42.40
CA ASN A 7 22.58 -15.60 -41.02
C ASN A 7 22.33 -14.16 -40.55
N ARG A 8 22.13 -13.22 -41.46
CA ARG A 8 21.79 -11.83 -41.14
C ARG A 8 20.34 -11.69 -40.68
N ALA A 9 19.40 -12.48 -41.22
CA ALA A 9 18.02 -12.44 -40.81
C ALA A 9 17.80 -13.08 -39.44
N GLU A 10 18.52 -14.17 -39.15
CA GLU A 10 18.49 -14.81 -37.83
C GLU A 10 19.01 -13.86 -36.73
N GLY A 11 20.14 -13.19 -36.95
CA GLY A 11 20.69 -12.25 -35.98
C GLY A 11 19.80 -11.02 -35.73
N TYR A 12 18.98 -10.63 -36.73
CA TYR A 12 18.03 -9.52 -36.56
C TYR A 12 16.84 -9.93 -35.69
N ILE A 13 16.33 -11.14 -35.86
CA ILE A 13 15.23 -11.69 -35.07
C ILE A 13 15.66 -11.86 -33.64
N ASP A 14 16.85 -12.40 -33.39
CA ASP A 14 17.41 -12.56 -32.02
C ASP A 14 17.56 -11.21 -31.33
N SER A 15 18.03 -10.19 -32.02
CA SER A 15 18.15 -8.84 -31.48
C SER A 15 16.79 -8.23 -31.10
N VAL A 16 15.78 -8.42 -31.95
CA VAL A 16 14.41 -7.94 -31.65
C VAL A 16 13.81 -8.66 -30.45
N VAL A 17 13.98 -9.98 -30.37
CA VAL A 17 13.51 -10.79 -29.21
C VAL A 17 14.20 -10.34 -27.92
N CYS A 18 15.52 -10.11 -27.95
CA CYS A 18 16.26 -9.60 -26.79
C CYS A 18 15.75 -8.23 -26.32
N VAL A 19 15.45 -7.32 -27.25
CA VAL A 19 14.91 -5.98 -26.94
C VAL A 19 13.53 -6.10 -26.29
N ILE A 20 12.65 -6.94 -26.83
CA ILE A 20 11.31 -7.18 -26.27
C ILE A 20 11.42 -7.78 -24.87
N ALA A 21 12.28 -8.78 -24.68
CA ALA A 21 12.52 -9.39 -23.38
C ALA A 21 13.04 -8.36 -22.35
N ALA A 22 13.99 -7.52 -22.75
CA ALA A 22 14.51 -6.46 -21.89
C ALA A 22 13.41 -5.44 -21.50
N MET A 23 12.56 -5.03 -22.45
CA MET A 23 11.42 -4.16 -22.16
C MET A 23 10.44 -4.79 -21.18
N MET A 24 10.14 -6.09 -21.30
CA MET A 24 9.29 -6.80 -20.37
C MET A 24 9.86 -6.78 -18.95
N VAL A 25 11.15 -7.03 -18.80
CA VAL A 25 11.84 -7.00 -17.50
C VAL A 25 11.76 -5.60 -16.87
N ILE A 26 11.99 -4.54 -17.67
CA ILE A 26 11.90 -3.15 -17.21
C ILE A 26 10.47 -2.84 -16.72
N VAL A 27 9.44 -3.21 -17.45
CA VAL A 27 8.04 -2.98 -17.04
C VAL A 27 7.72 -3.71 -15.74
N LEU A 28 8.16 -4.96 -15.57
CA LEU A 28 8.00 -5.71 -14.33
C LEU A 28 8.72 -5.04 -13.17
N ALA A 29 9.95 -4.58 -13.38
CA ALA A 29 10.72 -3.87 -12.36
C ALA A 29 10.04 -2.57 -11.91
N LEU A 30 9.51 -1.78 -12.84
CA LEU A 30 8.77 -0.55 -12.53
C LEU A 30 7.49 -0.83 -11.74
N ASN A 31 6.75 -1.88 -12.09
CA ASN A 31 5.57 -2.29 -11.32
C ASN A 31 5.95 -2.73 -9.91
N ALA A 32 7.00 -3.54 -9.74
CA ALA A 32 7.48 -3.96 -8.43
C ALA A 32 7.91 -2.76 -7.57
N PHE A 33 8.63 -1.80 -8.15
CA PHE A 33 9.04 -0.58 -7.47
C PHE A 33 7.83 0.26 -7.01
N SER A 34 6.83 0.44 -7.86
CA SER A 34 5.59 1.14 -7.53
C SER A 34 4.84 0.46 -6.37
N PHE A 35 4.85 -0.86 -6.34
CA PHE A 35 4.27 -1.66 -5.25
C PHE A 35 4.98 -1.44 -3.92
N LEU A 36 6.32 -1.48 -3.93
CA LEU A 36 7.12 -1.26 -2.73
C LEU A 36 6.90 0.16 -2.18
N THR A 37 6.90 1.16 -3.04
CA THR A 37 6.63 2.55 -2.65
C THR A 37 5.23 2.70 -2.04
N LEU A 38 4.21 2.11 -2.66
CA LEU A 38 2.86 2.15 -2.11
C LEU A 38 2.76 1.45 -0.76
N LYS A 39 3.43 0.31 -0.59
CA LYS A 39 3.47 -0.41 0.70
C LYS A 39 4.15 0.44 1.78
N GLN A 40 5.26 1.08 1.46
CA GLN A 40 5.95 1.99 2.39
C GLN A 40 5.05 3.17 2.78
N ASN A 41 4.35 3.77 1.82
CA ASN A 41 3.40 4.85 2.09
C ASN A 41 2.23 4.38 2.96
N MET A 42 1.74 3.16 2.78
CA MET A 42 0.71 2.57 3.63
C MET A 42 1.20 2.33 5.06
N ASP A 43 2.42 1.83 5.22
CA ASP A 43 3.00 1.60 6.55
C ASP A 43 3.26 2.94 7.27
N TYR A 44 3.72 3.96 6.57
CA TYR A 44 3.84 5.31 7.09
C TYR A 44 2.48 5.88 7.50
N PHE A 45 1.48 5.76 6.64
CA PHE A 45 0.11 6.20 6.91
C PHE A 45 -0.45 5.52 8.17
N ALA A 46 -0.30 4.20 8.27
CA ALA A 46 -0.78 3.44 9.42
C ALA A 46 -0.07 3.84 10.71
N LYS A 47 1.23 4.06 10.66
CA LYS A 47 2.04 4.50 11.81
C LYS A 47 1.57 5.86 12.32
N GLU A 48 1.48 6.85 11.46
CA GLU A 48 1.03 8.20 11.82
C GLU A 48 -0.39 8.21 12.40
N MET A 49 -1.28 7.41 11.80
CA MET A 49 -2.66 7.27 12.27
C MET A 49 -2.74 6.64 13.66
N ILE A 50 -2.01 5.54 13.90
CA ILE A 50 -2.06 4.87 15.20
C ILE A 50 -1.40 5.73 16.28
N GLU A 51 -0.33 6.45 15.94
CA GLU A 51 0.36 7.36 16.85
C GLU A 51 -0.58 8.49 17.30
N THR A 52 -1.30 9.10 16.37
CA THR A 52 -2.33 10.10 16.69
C THR A 52 -3.45 9.51 17.54
N ALA A 53 -4.00 8.36 17.15
CA ALA A 53 -5.09 7.72 17.89
C ALA A 53 -4.69 7.34 19.32
N THR A 54 -3.48 6.81 19.53
CA THR A 54 -2.98 6.44 20.85
C THR A 54 -2.71 7.65 21.74
N MET A 55 -2.21 8.75 21.16
CA MET A 55 -1.98 10.00 21.88
C MET A 55 -3.28 10.57 22.46
N TYR A 56 -4.35 10.57 21.68
CA TYR A 56 -5.66 11.07 22.10
C TYR A 56 -6.53 10.01 22.78
N GLY A 57 -6.15 8.74 22.75
CA GLY A 57 -6.90 7.62 23.33
C GLY A 57 -8.28 7.42 22.73
N ARG A 58 -8.48 7.83 21.48
CA ARG A 58 -9.74 7.67 20.76
C ARG A 58 -9.56 7.61 19.24
N THR A 59 -10.52 7.02 18.56
CA THR A 59 -10.49 6.79 17.13
C THR A 59 -11.08 7.96 16.30
N SER A 60 -11.64 8.96 16.96
CA SER A 60 -12.28 10.14 16.34
C SER A 60 -12.35 11.28 17.38
N PRO A 61 -12.39 12.57 17.01
CA PRO A 61 -12.29 13.16 15.65
C PRO A 61 -10.85 13.39 15.16
N GLU A 62 -9.84 13.37 16.07
CA GLU A 62 -8.46 13.74 15.73
C GLU A 62 -7.83 12.76 14.73
N ALA A 63 -8.09 11.47 14.89
CA ALA A 63 -7.65 10.45 13.95
C ALA A 63 -8.22 10.66 12.54
N LEU A 64 -9.48 11.11 12.42
CA LEU A 64 -10.10 11.43 11.13
C LEU A 64 -9.50 12.69 10.50
N SER A 65 -9.14 13.69 11.31
CA SER A 65 -8.44 14.87 10.82
C SER A 65 -7.08 14.49 10.25
N ARG A 66 -6.32 13.68 10.98
CA ARG A 66 -5.01 13.18 10.52
C ARG A 66 -5.13 12.30 9.28
N TYR A 67 -6.18 11.49 9.18
CA TYR A 67 -6.49 10.71 7.98
C TYR A 67 -6.62 11.60 6.74
N ASN A 68 -7.38 12.69 6.85
CA ASN A 68 -7.59 13.60 5.72
C ASN A 68 -6.30 14.32 5.31
N GLU A 69 -5.47 14.71 6.27
CA GLU A 69 -4.15 15.31 5.99
C GLU A 69 -3.26 14.32 5.22
N LEU A 70 -3.09 13.10 5.73
CA LEU A 70 -2.27 12.07 5.12
C LEU A 70 -2.80 11.63 3.74
N ALA A 71 -4.13 11.53 3.59
CA ALA A 71 -4.75 11.20 2.32
C ALA A 71 -4.50 12.27 1.24
N ASN A 72 -4.47 13.53 1.63
CA ASN A 72 -4.13 14.63 0.73
C ASN A 72 -2.63 14.69 0.43
N GLU A 73 -1.78 14.44 1.42
CA GLU A 73 -0.32 14.42 1.28
C GLU A 73 0.16 13.28 0.37
N LEU A 74 -0.33 12.07 0.60
CA LEU A 74 0.11 10.87 -0.10
C LEU A 74 -0.68 10.57 -1.39
N GLY A 75 -1.80 11.25 -1.60
CA GLY A 75 -2.59 11.14 -2.83
C GLY A 75 -3.41 9.86 -2.97
N PHE A 76 -3.63 9.10 -1.88
CA PHE A 76 -4.51 7.93 -1.89
C PHE A 76 -5.34 7.83 -0.60
N ARG A 77 -6.48 7.12 -0.66
CA ARG A 77 -7.42 7.00 0.45
C ARG A 77 -7.66 5.53 0.80
N PRO A 78 -6.88 4.96 1.73
CA PRO A 78 -7.10 3.58 2.17
C PRO A 78 -8.35 3.48 3.05
N SER A 79 -8.98 2.30 3.07
CA SER A 79 -9.99 1.98 4.09
C SER A 79 -9.31 1.77 5.43
N ILE A 80 -9.88 2.34 6.49
CA ILE A 80 -9.37 2.22 7.85
C ILE A 80 -10.38 1.50 8.74
N THR A 81 -9.89 0.70 9.68
CA THR A 81 -10.70 0.09 10.73
C THR A 81 -9.92 -0.04 12.03
N PHE A 82 -10.59 0.23 13.14
CA PHE A 82 -10.10 0.04 14.50
C PHE A 82 -10.84 -1.10 15.24
N ALA A 83 -11.55 -1.96 14.50
CA ALA A 83 -12.48 -2.96 15.06
C ALA A 83 -11.84 -3.93 16.08
N GLU A 84 -10.53 -4.14 15.98
CA GLU A 84 -9.77 -5.03 16.87
C GLU A 84 -9.12 -4.30 18.06
N SER A 85 -9.55 -3.06 18.37
CA SER A 85 -9.07 -2.29 19.51
C SER A 85 -9.86 -2.65 20.78
N GLU A 86 -9.21 -2.53 21.95
CA GLU A 86 -9.83 -2.73 23.25
C GLU A 86 -10.55 -1.45 23.70
N PHE A 87 -11.81 -1.29 23.27
CA PHE A 87 -12.58 -0.09 23.58
C PHE A 87 -13.07 -0.04 25.02
N TYR A 88 -12.81 1.07 25.70
CA TYR A 88 -13.46 1.43 26.95
C TYR A 88 -14.94 1.80 26.71
N ASN A 89 -15.19 2.57 25.66
CA ASN A 89 -16.54 2.88 25.18
C ASN A 89 -16.55 2.83 23.65
N SER A 90 -17.17 1.81 23.11
CA SER A 90 -17.25 1.60 21.65
C SER A 90 -18.10 2.66 20.94
N ALA A 91 -19.08 3.28 21.60
CA ALA A 91 -19.91 4.33 21.01
C ALA A 91 -19.12 5.62 20.78
N THR A 92 -18.17 5.95 21.65
CA THR A 92 -17.31 7.14 21.53
C THR A 92 -15.95 6.82 20.93
N GLY A 93 -15.63 5.54 20.71
CA GLY A 93 -14.33 5.09 20.18
C GLY A 93 -13.16 5.36 21.12
N THR A 94 -13.41 5.47 22.44
CA THR A 94 -12.40 5.73 23.45
C THR A 94 -11.72 4.44 23.91
N VAL A 95 -10.42 4.50 24.14
CA VAL A 95 -9.59 3.40 24.64
C VAL A 95 -8.86 3.86 25.91
N GLN A 96 -8.91 3.05 26.95
CA GLN A 96 -8.33 3.41 28.25
C GLN A 96 -6.79 3.39 28.20
N LEU A 97 -6.17 4.12 29.10
CA LEU A 97 -4.71 4.15 29.25
C LEU A 97 -4.14 2.73 29.41
N GLY A 98 -3.19 2.39 28.55
CA GLY A 98 -2.52 1.09 28.56
C GLY A 98 -3.23 -0.01 27.77
N ASP A 99 -4.47 0.21 27.33
CA ASP A 99 -5.18 -0.74 26.49
C ASP A 99 -4.74 -0.62 25.03
N THR A 100 -4.88 -1.71 24.29
CA THR A 100 -4.38 -1.82 22.90
C THR A 100 -5.33 -1.16 21.92
N MET A 101 -4.79 -0.27 21.11
CA MET A 101 -5.43 0.23 19.88
C MET A 101 -4.82 -0.47 18.68
N LYS A 102 -5.64 -1.02 17.81
CA LYS A 102 -5.21 -1.71 16.59
C LYS A 102 -5.86 -1.09 15.37
N LEU A 103 -5.02 -0.65 14.45
CA LEU A 103 -5.43 -0.07 13.16
C LEU A 103 -5.12 -1.04 12.04
N THR A 104 -6.10 -1.29 11.20
CA THR A 104 -5.93 -2.00 9.94
C THR A 104 -6.24 -1.07 8.79
N LEU A 105 -5.25 -0.87 7.91
CA LEU A 105 -5.41 -0.20 6.63
C LEU A 105 -5.56 -1.23 5.51
N THR A 106 -6.46 -0.97 4.60
CA THR A 106 -6.65 -1.78 3.39
C THR A 106 -6.77 -0.88 2.17
N TYR A 107 -6.00 -1.16 1.14
CA TYR A 107 -6.04 -0.44 -0.12
C TYR A 107 -5.92 -1.39 -1.30
N THR A 108 -6.84 -1.27 -2.26
CA THR A 108 -6.80 -2.07 -3.48
C THR A 108 -6.22 -1.23 -4.62
N THR A 109 -5.15 -1.73 -5.20
CA THR A 109 -4.52 -1.16 -6.39
C THR A 109 -4.52 -2.17 -7.53
N TYR A 110 -4.11 -1.72 -8.72
CA TYR A 110 -4.07 -2.57 -9.90
C TYR A 110 -2.66 -2.65 -10.46
N VAL A 111 -2.18 -3.86 -10.69
CA VAL A 111 -0.99 -4.08 -11.52
C VAL A 111 -1.40 -3.95 -12.97
N LYS A 112 -0.78 -3.01 -13.67
CA LYS A 112 -1.00 -2.77 -15.09
C LYS A 112 0.14 -3.41 -15.88
N GLY A 113 -0.19 -4.36 -16.75
CA GLY A 113 0.76 -4.93 -17.71
C GLY A 113 0.36 -4.55 -19.13
N PHE A 114 1.21 -3.81 -19.86
CA PHE A 114 1.07 -3.46 -21.28
C PHE A 114 -0.32 -2.97 -21.74
N GLY A 115 -1.11 -2.39 -20.83
CA GLY A 115 -2.47 -1.91 -21.15
C GLY A 115 -3.53 -3.02 -21.32
N VAL A 116 -3.14 -4.29 -21.29
CA VAL A 116 -4.02 -5.42 -21.55
C VAL A 116 -4.52 -6.08 -20.26
N PHE A 117 -3.70 -6.07 -19.20
CA PHE A 117 -4.03 -6.74 -17.94
C PHE A 117 -4.17 -5.73 -16.80
N LYS A 118 -5.27 -5.85 -16.04
CA LYS A 118 -5.46 -5.17 -14.77
C LYS A 118 -5.74 -6.26 -13.72
N ILE A 119 -4.75 -6.53 -12.89
CA ILE A 119 -4.89 -7.48 -11.79
C ILE A 119 -5.09 -6.67 -10.51
N PRO A 120 -6.25 -6.80 -9.82
CA PRO A 120 -6.44 -6.13 -8.53
C PRO A 120 -5.57 -6.79 -7.47
N VAL A 121 -4.84 -6.00 -6.72
CA VAL A 121 -4.04 -6.45 -5.59
C VAL A 121 -4.41 -5.62 -4.38
N THR A 122 -4.81 -6.30 -3.31
CA THR A 122 -5.17 -5.66 -2.05
C THR A 122 -3.97 -5.67 -1.12
N LEU A 123 -3.52 -4.49 -0.76
CA LEU A 123 -2.48 -4.27 0.23
C LEU A 123 -3.13 -4.04 1.59
N LYS A 124 -2.56 -4.65 2.61
CA LYS A 124 -2.98 -4.50 4.00
C LYS A 124 -1.80 -4.07 4.85
N SER A 125 -2.02 -3.11 5.75
CA SER A 125 -1.07 -2.69 6.76
C SER A 125 -1.76 -2.69 8.12
N ILE A 126 -1.13 -3.30 9.11
CA ILE A 126 -1.65 -3.42 10.48
C ILE A 126 -0.62 -2.84 11.43
N HIS A 127 -1.07 -1.89 12.24
CA HIS A 127 -0.27 -1.32 13.31
C HIS A 127 -1.06 -1.29 14.60
N SER A 128 -0.37 -1.44 15.72
CA SER A 128 -0.96 -1.37 17.04
C SER A 128 -0.11 -0.49 17.96
N GLY A 129 -0.75 0.09 18.95
CA GLY A 129 -0.12 0.89 19.99
C GLY A 129 -0.96 0.89 21.25
N LEU A 130 -0.38 1.35 22.35
CA LEU A 130 -1.06 1.47 23.62
C LEU A 130 -1.63 2.88 23.79
N SER A 131 -2.87 2.99 24.22
CA SER A 131 -3.49 4.28 24.54
C SER A 131 -2.72 5.00 25.62
N GLN A 132 -2.48 6.29 25.42
CA GLN A 132 -1.76 7.17 26.35
C GLN A 132 -2.71 8.08 27.15
N LYS A 133 -4.02 7.93 26.95
CA LYS A 133 -5.05 8.75 27.57
C LYS A 133 -5.86 8.00 28.61
N TYR A 134 -5.97 8.59 29.82
CA TYR A 134 -6.85 8.10 30.85
C TYR A 134 -8.25 8.73 30.72
N TRP A 135 -9.27 7.90 30.73
CA TRP A 135 -10.67 8.31 30.71
C TRP A 135 -11.32 7.99 32.07
N LYS A 136 -12.05 8.96 32.60
CA LYS A 136 -12.88 8.81 33.82
C LYS A 136 -14.30 8.47 33.45
#